data_8538538af2fff2a7107f3fb0290c9f38
#
_entry.id   8538538af2fff2a7107f3fb0290c9f38
#
_cell.length_a   1.000
_cell.length_b   1.000
_cell.length_c   1.000
_cell.angle_alpha   90.00
_cell.angle_beta   90.00
_cell.angle_gamma   90.00
#
_symmetry.space_group_name_H-M   'P 1'
#
loop_
_entity.id
_entity.type
_entity.pdbx_description
1 polymer ?
#
loop_
_entity_poly.entity_id
_entity_poly.type
_entity_poly.pdbx_seq_one_letter_code
_entity_poly.pdbx_strand_id
1 'polypeptide(L)'
;MRSKRTDSLRSVAQPGELALLRHIRTRAGQSSGAALRLGIGDDCALLRPRPGEELAVTTDLSIAGRHFRLDWHPPGSVGHRVLARGLSDLAAMGARPIAAFLSLGVPRELTIPSGRRAAWVQSFLDGLLTLATAHKVPLAGGDLSESPIPIADIVLIGAVPHGRALLRSTARPGHLLYVTGALGGAAAALAQLAELAGPSRLAENQPAHSRPLRIPKKLEAQLAPHLYPQPRIVQGLWLVRHNLASAAIDLSDGLSTDLAHLCQESHVAAEVDAALLPIHTAATLAHALNGGEDYELLFTGPPAARIPKKIAGVPITRIGRILPARRNRPTVTLLTDQGPQPLDPKGWQHFS
;
A
#
# COMPACT_ATOMS: atom_id res chain seq x y z
N MET A 1 67.50 -11.79 -12.96
CA MET A 1 66.36 -12.41 -12.26
C MET A 1 65.49 -11.31 -11.65
N ARG A 2 64.37 -10.93 -12.30
CA ARG A 2 63.39 -10.03 -11.74
C ARG A 2 62.09 -10.81 -11.59
N SER A 3 61.69 -11.01 -10.31
CA SER A 3 60.46 -11.65 -9.90
C SER A 3 59.28 -10.82 -10.34
N LYS A 4 58.36 -11.42 -11.14
CA LYS A 4 57.06 -10.89 -11.45
C LYS A 4 56.14 -11.13 -10.22
N ARG A 5 55.82 -10.05 -9.50
CA ARG A 5 54.68 -10.05 -8.57
C ARG A 5 53.41 -10.12 -9.40
N THR A 6 52.75 -11.24 -9.40
CA THR A 6 51.37 -11.40 -9.85
C THR A 6 50.45 -10.84 -8.78
N ASP A 7 49.96 -9.61 -9.02
CA ASP A 7 48.82 -9.07 -8.28
C ASP A 7 47.59 -9.94 -8.58
N SER A 8 47.28 -10.82 -7.66
CA SER A 8 45.99 -11.52 -7.64
C SER A 8 44.91 -10.53 -7.17
N LEU A 9 44.31 -9.82 -8.12
CA LEU A 9 43.02 -9.18 -7.92
C LEU A 9 42.04 -10.26 -7.45
N ARG A 10 41.77 -10.35 -6.15
CA ARG A 10 40.65 -11.11 -5.61
C ARG A 10 39.40 -10.51 -6.23
N SER A 11 38.92 -11.14 -7.28
CA SER A 11 37.54 -10.94 -7.80
C SER A 11 36.60 -11.19 -6.62
N VAL A 12 36.05 -10.10 -6.08
CA VAL A 12 34.91 -10.21 -5.19
C VAL A 12 33.81 -10.86 -6.03
N ALA A 13 33.52 -12.13 -5.74
CA ALA A 13 32.48 -12.88 -6.43
C ALA A 13 31.19 -12.04 -6.36
N GLN A 14 30.73 -11.53 -7.52
CA GLN A 14 29.49 -10.81 -7.60
C GLN A 14 28.38 -11.77 -7.12
N PRO A 15 27.49 -11.35 -6.24
CA PRO A 15 26.39 -12.21 -5.82
C PRO A 15 25.52 -12.48 -7.06
N GLY A 16 25.64 -13.67 -7.62
CA GLY A 16 24.75 -14.13 -8.69
C GLY A 16 23.33 -14.33 -8.17
N GLU A 17 22.39 -14.55 -9.08
CA GLU A 17 20.98 -14.86 -8.80
C GLU A 17 20.80 -15.86 -7.64
N LEU A 18 21.56 -16.98 -7.66
CA LEU A 18 21.53 -18.00 -6.61
C LEU A 18 21.93 -17.48 -5.21
N ALA A 19 22.83 -16.48 -5.13
CA ALA A 19 23.18 -15.88 -3.85
C ALA A 19 22.06 -15.00 -3.32
N LEU A 20 21.39 -14.25 -4.20
CA LEU A 20 20.24 -13.44 -3.86
C LEU A 20 19.03 -14.32 -3.45
N LEU A 21 18.74 -15.38 -4.19
CA LEU A 21 17.70 -16.36 -3.84
C LEU A 21 17.96 -17.02 -2.47
N ARG A 22 19.21 -17.40 -2.17
CA ARG A 22 19.58 -17.91 -0.85
C ARG A 22 19.35 -16.88 0.26
N HIS A 23 19.71 -15.63 0.01
CA HIS A 23 19.47 -14.53 0.95
C HIS A 23 17.98 -14.35 1.23
N ILE A 24 17.15 -14.28 0.18
CA ILE A 24 15.69 -14.19 0.29
C ILE A 24 15.13 -15.36 1.08
N ARG A 25 15.52 -16.60 0.72
CA ARG A 25 15.05 -17.82 1.38
C ARG A 25 15.40 -17.83 2.87
N THR A 26 16.62 -17.44 3.23
CA THR A 26 17.04 -17.35 4.64
C THR A 26 16.24 -16.34 5.42
N ARG A 27 15.94 -15.17 4.82
CA ARG A 27 15.19 -14.09 5.46
C ARG A 27 13.68 -14.37 5.51
N ALA A 28 13.11 -14.91 4.44
CA ALA A 28 11.69 -15.24 4.34
C ALA A 28 11.33 -16.57 5.06
N GLY A 29 12.26 -17.49 5.15
CA GLY A 29 12.01 -18.85 5.70
C GLY A 29 11.69 -18.92 7.20
N GLN A 30 11.75 -17.80 7.92
CA GLN A 30 11.34 -17.70 9.32
C GLN A 30 9.84 -17.44 9.50
N SER A 31 9.10 -17.22 8.41
CA SER A 31 7.68 -16.87 8.45
C SER A 31 6.84 -18.10 8.08
N SER A 32 6.56 -18.97 9.05
CA SER A 32 5.56 -20.04 8.87
C SER A 32 4.18 -19.54 9.30
N GLY A 33 3.24 -19.49 8.37
CA GLY A 33 1.82 -19.25 8.67
C GLY A 33 1.05 -20.57 8.79
N ALA A 34 0.04 -20.66 9.65
CA ALA A 34 -0.77 -21.87 9.79
C ALA A 34 -1.45 -22.33 8.48
N ALA A 35 -1.65 -21.42 7.54
CA ALA A 35 -2.24 -21.67 6.23
C ALA A 35 -1.18 -21.95 5.14
N LEU A 36 0.09 -21.58 5.31
CA LEU A 36 1.18 -21.85 4.39
C LEU A 36 1.77 -23.24 4.74
N ARG A 37 1.54 -24.23 3.89
CA ARG A 37 2.04 -25.60 4.07
C ARG A 37 3.41 -25.80 3.45
N LEU A 38 3.65 -25.19 2.30
CA LEU A 38 4.91 -25.19 1.57
C LEU A 38 5.13 -23.77 1.01
N GLY A 39 6.28 -23.17 1.24
CA GLY A 39 6.67 -21.87 0.72
C GLY A 39 7.86 -21.96 -0.23
N ILE A 40 8.76 -20.96 -0.17
CA ILE A 40 9.94 -20.87 -1.04
C ILE A 40 10.81 -22.12 -0.94
N GLY A 41 11.09 -22.74 -2.08
CA GLY A 41 12.02 -23.89 -2.18
C GLY A 41 11.50 -25.06 -3.00
N ASP A 42 10.32 -24.93 -3.56
CA ASP A 42 9.72 -25.84 -4.51
C ASP A 42 9.11 -25.04 -5.67
N ASP A 43 8.62 -25.70 -6.72
CA ASP A 43 8.04 -25.07 -7.90
C ASP A 43 6.78 -24.25 -7.58
N CYS A 44 6.02 -24.64 -6.55
CA CYS A 44 4.81 -23.96 -6.12
C CYS A 44 4.72 -23.87 -4.59
N ALA A 45 4.05 -22.84 -4.09
CA ALA A 45 3.61 -22.80 -2.70
C ALA A 45 2.30 -23.58 -2.51
N LEU A 46 2.14 -24.24 -1.36
CA LEU A 46 0.92 -24.95 -1.00
C LEU A 46 0.20 -24.21 0.15
N LEU A 47 -1.00 -23.75 -0.12
CA LEU A 47 -1.85 -23.04 0.83
C LEU A 47 -3.03 -23.91 1.26
N ARG A 48 -3.37 -23.86 2.53
CA ARG A 48 -4.56 -24.50 3.09
C ARG A 48 -5.33 -23.49 3.94
N PRO A 49 -6.36 -22.83 3.38
CA PRO A 49 -7.27 -22.02 4.17
C PRO A 49 -8.02 -22.91 5.19
N ARG A 50 -8.62 -22.28 6.20
CA ARG A 50 -9.46 -23.01 7.15
C ARG A 50 -10.76 -23.48 6.47
N PRO A 51 -11.40 -24.54 6.94
CA PRO A 51 -12.74 -24.89 6.48
C PRO A 51 -13.71 -23.70 6.62
N GLY A 52 -14.50 -23.44 5.60
CA GLY A 52 -15.46 -22.33 5.58
C GLY A 52 -14.85 -20.94 5.30
N GLU A 53 -13.59 -20.84 4.88
CA GLU A 53 -12.99 -19.61 4.37
C GLU A 53 -12.98 -19.60 2.83
N GLU A 54 -13.12 -18.39 2.27
CA GLU A 54 -12.85 -18.06 0.86
C GLU A 54 -11.50 -17.38 0.75
N LEU A 55 -10.84 -17.54 -0.40
CA LEU A 55 -9.59 -16.86 -0.69
C LEU A 55 -9.86 -15.52 -1.38
N ALA A 56 -9.28 -14.45 -0.85
CA ALA A 56 -9.17 -13.16 -1.51
C ALA A 56 -7.77 -13.04 -2.10
N VAL A 57 -7.67 -12.68 -3.37
CA VAL A 57 -6.39 -12.52 -4.08
C VAL A 57 -6.35 -11.13 -4.68
N THR A 58 -5.23 -10.43 -4.46
CA THR A 58 -4.94 -9.13 -5.10
C THR A 58 -3.55 -9.14 -5.70
N THR A 59 -3.31 -8.26 -6.66
CA THR A 59 -2.02 -8.02 -7.30
C THR A 59 -1.82 -6.53 -7.49
N ASP A 60 -0.61 -6.04 -7.21
CA ASP A 60 -0.24 -4.63 -7.29
C ASP A 60 1.14 -4.46 -7.92
N LEU A 61 1.17 -3.79 -9.08
CA LEU A 61 2.39 -3.49 -9.81
C LEU A 61 2.95 -2.13 -9.40
N SER A 62 4.24 -2.11 -9.05
CA SER A 62 5.00 -0.90 -8.72
C SER A 62 6.18 -0.73 -9.67
N ILE A 63 6.25 0.42 -10.36
CA ILE A 63 7.24 0.71 -11.40
C ILE A 63 8.02 1.96 -11.00
N ALA A 64 9.36 1.88 -11.09
CA ALA A 64 10.22 3.04 -10.88
C ALA A 64 9.91 4.14 -11.90
N GLY A 65 9.90 5.40 -11.45
CA GLY A 65 9.51 6.56 -12.25
C GLY A 65 8.00 6.81 -12.31
N ARG A 66 7.16 5.87 -11.82
CA ARG A 66 5.70 6.03 -11.73
C ARG A 66 5.21 5.99 -10.27
N HIS A 67 5.49 4.92 -9.55
CA HIS A 67 5.02 4.70 -8.19
C HIS A 67 6.06 5.05 -7.13
N PHE A 68 7.31 5.09 -7.52
CA PHE A 68 8.44 5.51 -6.68
C PHE A 68 9.60 6.00 -7.53
N ARG A 69 10.50 6.76 -6.93
CA ARG A 69 11.74 7.23 -7.55
C ARG A 69 12.93 6.74 -6.75
N LEU A 70 13.96 6.24 -7.44
CA LEU A 70 15.19 5.74 -6.82
C LEU A 70 16.00 6.83 -6.12
N ASP A 71 15.93 8.05 -6.64
CA ASP A 71 16.62 9.22 -6.11
C ASP A 71 15.88 9.91 -4.95
N TRP A 72 14.60 9.58 -4.72
CA TRP A 72 13.79 10.15 -3.62
C TRP A 72 13.57 9.17 -2.49
N HIS A 73 13.19 7.94 -2.83
CA HIS A 73 12.70 6.96 -1.86
C HIS A 73 13.84 6.08 -1.34
N PRO A 74 14.02 5.97 -0.03
CA PRO A 74 14.89 4.94 0.54
C PRO A 74 14.42 3.55 0.09
N PRO A 75 15.35 2.64 -0.27
CA PRO A 75 14.94 1.31 -0.76
C PRO A 75 14.01 0.55 0.18
N GLY A 76 14.25 0.64 1.50
CA GLY A 76 13.37 0.02 2.50
C GLY A 76 11.95 0.57 2.49
N SER A 77 11.76 1.87 2.20
CA SER A 77 10.42 2.45 2.07
C SER A 77 9.71 1.95 0.81
N VAL A 78 10.44 1.70 -0.27
CA VAL A 78 9.87 1.12 -1.49
C VAL A 78 9.35 -0.29 -1.22
N GLY A 79 10.16 -1.16 -0.59
CA GLY A 79 9.74 -2.52 -0.22
C GLY A 79 8.55 -2.53 0.74
N HIS A 80 8.54 -1.64 1.73
CA HIS A 80 7.41 -1.45 2.64
C HIS A 80 6.12 -1.09 1.87
N ARG A 81 6.18 -0.08 1.00
CA ARG A 81 5.02 0.40 0.22
C ARG A 81 4.49 -0.65 -0.74
N VAL A 82 5.36 -1.40 -1.41
CA VAL A 82 4.97 -2.51 -2.29
C VAL A 82 4.08 -3.52 -1.54
N LEU A 83 4.46 -3.92 -0.34
CA LEU A 83 3.64 -4.84 0.45
C LEU A 83 2.40 -4.16 1.05
N ALA A 84 2.52 -2.90 1.47
CA ALA A 84 1.43 -2.15 2.10
C ALA A 84 0.21 -1.99 1.19
N ARG A 85 0.42 -1.81 -0.12
CA ARG A 85 -0.64 -1.69 -1.13
C ARG A 85 -1.54 -2.92 -1.13
N GLY A 86 -1.00 -4.08 -1.39
CA GLY A 86 -1.80 -5.30 -1.41
C GLY A 86 -2.36 -5.69 -0.02
N LEU A 87 -1.68 -5.33 1.08
CA LEU A 87 -2.27 -5.48 2.42
C LEU A 87 -3.47 -4.55 2.61
N SER A 88 -3.49 -3.37 2.00
CA SER A 88 -4.62 -2.44 2.04
C SER A 88 -5.86 -3.03 1.37
N ASP A 89 -5.70 -3.67 0.21
CA ASP A 89 -6.80 -4.39 -0.46
C ASP A 89 -7.38 -5.50 0.43
N LEU A 90 -6.51 -6.30 1.04
CA LEU A 90 -6.96 -7.34 1.97
C LEU A 90 -7.69 -6.74 3.18
N ALA A 91 -7.24 -5.59 3.67
CA ALA A 91 -7.91 -4.87 4.76
C ALA A 91 -9.31 -4.39 4.33
N ALA A 92 -9.45 -3.84 3.12
CA ALA A 92 -10.72 -3.39 2.56
C ALA A 92 -11.74 -4.53 2.44
N MET A 93 -11.28 -5.72 2.08
CA MET A 93 -12.11 -6.93 2.02
C MET A 93 -12.36 -7.57 3.40
N GLY A 94 -11.66 -7.10 4.46
CA GLY A 94 -11.67 -7.72 5.78
C GLY A 94 -11.05 -9.12 5.78
N ALA A 95 -10.11 -9.36 4.87
CA ALA A 95 -9.43 -10.64 4.71
C ALA A 95 -8.17 -10.73 5.58
N ARG A 96 -7.98 -11.87 6.21
CA ARG A 96 -6.77 -12.20 6.97
C ARG A 96 -5.65 -12.59 6.00
N PRO A 97 -4.49 -11.90 6.00
CA PRO A 97 -3.37 -12.27 5.16
C PRO A 97 -2.92 -13.72 5.39
N ILE A 98 -2.60 -14.43 4.30
CA ILE A 98 -2.11 -15.83 4.34
C ILE A 98 -0.69 -15.92 3.78
N ALA A 99 -0.45 -15.33 2.61
CA ALA A 99 0.82 -15.41 1.90
C ALA A 99 0.99 -14.21 0.97
N ALA A 100 2.26 -13.86 0.73
CA ALA A 100 2.68 -12.90 -0.28
C ALA A 100 3.61 -13.57 -1.30
N PHE A 101 3.55 -13.14 -2.56
CA PHE A 101 4.44 -13.55 -3.64
C PHE A 101 4.98 -12.28 -4.31
N LEU A 102 6.30 -12.22 -4.50
CA LEU A 102 6.97 -11.04 -5.06
C LEU A 102 7.66 -11.39 -6.38
N SER A 103 7.21 -10.80 -7.49
CA SER A 103 7.97 -10.77 -8.73
C SER A 103 8.76 -9.47 -8.79
N LEU A 104 10.09 -9.56 -8.89
CA LEU A 104 10.99 -8.41 -8.81
C LEU A 104 11.96 -8.39 -9.99
N GLY A 105 11.75 -7.43 -10.90
CA GLY A 105 12.69 -7.07 -11.94
C GLY A 105 13.58 -5.91 -11.46
N VAL A 106 14.90 -6.03 -11.59
CA VAL A 106 15.83 -4.96 -11.19
C VAL A 106 17.05 -4.89 -12.10
N PRO A 107 17.61 -3.69 -12.32
CA PRO A 107 18.93 -3.56 -12.94
C PRO A 107 20.01 -4.26 -12.11
N ARG A 108 20.95 -4.89 -12.79
CA ARG A 108 22.03 -5.66 -12.15
C ARG A 108 22.81 -4.87 -11.11
N GLU A 109 23.09 -3.60 -11.37
CA GLU A 109 23.82 -2.72 -10.44
C GLU A 109 23.12 -2.52 -9.10
N LEU A 110 21.81 -2.67 -9.02
CA LEU A 110 21.05 -2.55 -7.78
C LEU A 110 21.13 -3.82 -6.89
N THR A 111 21.67 -4.91 -7.44
CA THR A 111 21.93 -6.15 -6.69
C THR A 111 23.30 -6.16 -6.03
N ILE A 112 24.17 -5.18 -6.31
CA ILE A 112 25.56 -5.11 -5.87
C ILE A 112 25.70 -4.08 -4.74
N PRO A 113 26.35 -4.41 -3.61
CA PRO A 113 26.67 -3.44 -2.58
C PRO A 113 27.57 -2.31 -3.09
N SER A 114 27.32 -1.07 -2.69
CA SER A 114 28.14 0.09 -3.04
C SER A 114 28.92 0.59 -1.84
N GLY A 115 30.21 0.31 -1.79
CA GLY A 115 31.08 0.63 -0.66
C GLY A 115 30.61 -0.07 0.63
N ARG A 116 30.28 0.72 1.67
CA ARG A 116 29.73 0.20 2.95
C ARG A 116 28.21 0.07 2.96
N ARG A 117 27.53 0.38 1.86
CA ARG A 117 26.06 0.31 1.78
C ARG A 117 25.65 -1.07 1.27
N ALA A 118 24.61 -1.62 1.88
CA ALA A 118 23.93 -2.80 1.36
C ALA A 118 23.41 -2.54 -0.07
N ALA A 119 23.26 -3.59 -0.87
CA ALA A 119 22.62 -3.49 -2.17
C ALA A 119 21.19 -2.92 -2.02
N TRP A 120 20.72 -2.23 -3.04
CA TRP A 120 19.35 -1.67 -3.06
C TRP A 120 18.32 -2.76 -2.77
N VAL A 121 18.46 -3.91 -3.45
CA VAL A 121 17.56 -5.08 -3.30
C VAL A 121 17.52 -5.59 -1.85
N GLN A 122 18.68 -5.62 -1.16
CA GLN A 122 18.69 -6.07 0.24
C GLN A 122 17.89 -5.13 1.14
N SER A 123 18.09 -3.82 0.99
CA SER A 123 17.35 -2.83 1.77
C SER A 123 15.86 -2.81 1.42
N PHE A 124 15.50 -3.01 0.14
CA PHE A 124 14.12 -3.19 -0.31
C PHE A 124 13.46 -4.38 0.39
N LEU A 125 14.11 -5.54 0.37
CA LEU A 125 13.62 -6.75 1.03
C LEU A 125 13.50 -6.57 2.55
N ASP A 126 14.42 -5.84 3.19
CA ASP A 126 14.36 -5.54 4.62
C ASP A 126 13.08 -4.76 4.97
N GLY A 127 12.74 -3.75 4.17
CA GLY A 127 11.50 -2.98 4.37
C GLY A 127 10.25 -3.82 4.17
N LEU A 128 10.19 -4.61 3.10
CA LEU A 128 9.09 -5.52 2.80
C LEU A 128 8.90 -6.55 3.91
N LEU A 129 9.96 -7.26 4.29
CA LEU A 129 9.89 -8.33 5.29
C LEU A 129 9.62 -7.82 6.71
N THR A 130 10.02 -6.59 7.03
CA THR A 130 9.66 -5.94 8.30
C THR A 130 8.14 -5.77 8.40
N LEU A 131 7.49 -5.24 7.36
CA LEU A 131 6.03 -5.11 7.32
C LEU A 131 5.33 -6.48 7.27
N ALA A 132 5.88 -7.42 6.50
CA ALA A 132 5.38 -8.80 6.40
C ALA A 132 5.33 -9.48 7.77
N THR A 133 6.38 -9.31 8.56
CA THR A 133 6.47 -9.84 9.94
C THR A 133 5.43 -9.18 10.85
N ALA A 134 5.28 -7.86 10.78
CA ALA A 134 4.30 -7.13 11.60
C ALA A 134 2.86 -7.59 11.34
N HIS A 135 2.54 -7.92 10.09
CA HIS A 135 1.21 -8.42 9.68
C HIS A 135 1.11 -9.95 9.61
N LYS A 136 2.16 -10.68 10.00
CA LYS A 136 2.22 -12.15 10.01
C LYS A 136 1.89 -12.76 8.65
N VAL A 137 2.32 -12.10 7.57
CA VAL A 137 2.17 -12.59 6.20
C VAL A 137 3.54 -13.08 5.68
N PRO A 138 3.73 -14.39 5.48
CA PRO A 138 4.98 -14.92 4.95
C PRO A 138 5.15 -14.57 3.46
N LEU A 139 6.37 -14.24 3.04
CA LEU A 139 6.75 -14.27 1.64
C LEU A 139 6.92 -15.74 1.22
N ALA A 140 5.99 -16.24 0.42
CA ALA A 140 5.84 -17.65 0.11
C ALA A 140 6.44 -18.07 -1.24
N GLY A 141 6.75 -17.09 -2.10
CA GLY A 141 7.30 -17.33 -3.42
C GLY A 141 7.49 -16.04 -4.19
N GLY A 142 7.74 -16.17 -5.48
CA GLY A 142 7.90 -15.08 -6.41
C GLY A 142 8.92 -15.40 -7.50
N ASP A 143 9.33 -14.34 -8.23
CA ASP A 143 10.30 -14.43 -9.31
C ASP A 143 11.33 -13.32 -9.22
N LEU A 144 12.53 -13.55 -9.76
CA LEU A 144 13.61 -12.59 -9.87
C LEU A 144 14.10 -12.51 -11.30
N SER A 145 14.15 -11.31 -11.85
CA SER A 145 14.65 -11.10 -13.20
C SER A 145 15.50 -9.84 -13.30
N GLU A 146 16.42 -9.81 -14.27
CA GLU A 146 17.09 -8.58 -14.67
C GLU A 146 16.15 -7.75 -15.54
N SER A 147 16.04 -6.46 -15.27
CA SER A 147 15.22 -5.52 -16.05
C SER A 147 15.89 -4.15 -16.14
N PRO A 148 15.56 -3.33 -17.16
CA PRO A 148 16.16 -2.00 -17.33
C PRO A 148 15.85 -1.02 -16.18
N ILE A 149 14.70 -1.19 -15.53
CA ILE A 149 14.23 -0.36 -14.42
C ILE A 149 13.66 -1.26 -13.31
N PRO A 150 13.66 -0.84 -12.04
CA PRO A 150 12.98 -1.59 -10.98
C PRO A 150 11.48 -1.69 -11.22
N ILE A 151 10.99 -2.92 -11.17
CA ILE A 151 9.57 -3.29 -11.25
C ILE A 151 9.32 -4.32 -10.15
N ALA A 152 8.31 -4.09 -9.33
CA ALA A 152 7.90 -5.02 -8.31
C ALA A 152 6.40 -5.28 -8.42
N ASP A 153 6.01 -6.52 -8.64
CA ASP A 153 4.62 -6.99 -8.56
C ASP A 153 4.45 -7.82 -7.32
N ILE A 154 3.48 -7.45 -6.48
CA ILE A 154 3.15 -8.16 -5.25
C ILE A 154 1.79 -8.83 -5.41
N VAL A 155 1.73 -10.13 -5.26
CA VAL A 155 0.49 -10.89 -5.15
C VAL A 155 0.28 -11.23 -3.69
N LEU A 156 -0.88 -10.88 -3.15
CA LEU A 156 -1.27 -11.25 -1.79
C LEU A 156 -2.49 -12.15 -1.80
N ILE A 157 -2.43 -13.16 -0.96
CA ILE A 157 -3.54 -14.08 -0.71
C ILE A 157 -3.98 -13.89 0.74
N GLY A 158 -5.26 -13.60 0.91
CA GLY A 158 -5.94 -13.52 2.18
C GLY A 158 -7.05 -14.56 2.29
N ALA A 159 -7.63 -14.70 3.47
CA ALA A 159 -8.80 -15.52 3.72
C ALA A 159 -9.86 -14.75 4.49
N VAL A 160 -11.10 -14.93 4.11
CA VAL A 160 -12.28 -14.36 4.76
C VAL A 160 -13.32 -15.46 4.97
N PRO A 161 -14.12 -15.47 6.04
CA PRO A 161 -15.20 -16.44 6.19
C PRO A 161 -16.17 -16.35 5.01
N HIS A 162 -16.67 -17.50 4.54
CA HIS A 162 -17.55 -17.59 3.37
C HIS A 162 -18.73 -16.61 3.46
N GLY A 163 -18.94 -15.83 2.39
CA GLY A 163 -19.99 -14.84 2.28
C GLY A 163 -19.83 -13.64 3.23
N ARG A 164 -18.66 -13.40 3.83
CA ARG A 164 -18.42 -12.32 4.79
C ARG A 164 -17.44 -11.25 4.31
N ALA A 165 -16.94 -11.37 3.10
CA ALA A 165 -16.10 -10.33 2.50
C ALA A 165 -16.84 -8.99 2.45
N LEU A 166 -16.15 -7.91 2.79
CA LEU A 166 -16.66 -6.57 2.56
C LEU A 166 -16.54 -6.26 1.06
N LEU A 167 -17.63 -5.86 0.43
CA LEU A 167 -17.67 -5.59 -0.99
C LEU A 167 -17.93 -4.12 -1.26
N ARG A 168 -17.40 -3.58 -2.35
CA ARG A 168 -17.71 -2.22 -2.83
C ARG A 168 -19.18 -2.08 -3.25
N SER A 169 -19.80 -3.19 -3.69
CA SER A 169 -21.15 -3.24 -4.28
C SER A 169 -22.30 -3.37 -3.26
N THR A 170 -22.04 -3.28 -1.97
CA THR A 170 -23.06 -3.58 -0.94
C THR A 170 -23.43 -2.39 -0.06
N ALA A 171 -23.04 -1.17 -0.43
CA ALA A 171 -23.52 0.05 0.24
C ALA A 171 -25.01 0.26 -0.02
N ARG A 172 -25.72 0.78 0.99
CA ARG A 172 -27.18 0.96 0.94
C ARG A 172 -27.58 2.38 1.28
N PRO A 173 -28.59 2.95 0.59
CA PRO A 173 -29.15 4.24 0.97
C PRO A 173 -29.58 4.28 2.44
N GLY A 174 -29.28 5.39 3.12
CA GLY A 174 -29.50 5.57 4.55
C GLY A 174 -28.36 5.08 5.45
N HIS A 175 -27.39 4.34 4.94
CA HIS A 175 -26.20 3.97 5.70
C HIS A 175 -25.30 5.18 5.91
N LEU A 176 -24.59 5.20 7.04
CA LEU A 176 -23.60 6.21 7.39
C LEU A 176 -22.25 5.86 6.78
N LEU A 177 -21.47 6.88 6.41
CA LEU A 177 -20.16 6.76 5.80
C LEU A 177 -19.08 7.10 6.83
N TYR A 178 -18.08 6.24 6.94
CA TYR A 178 -16.98 6.32 7.91
C TYR A 178 -15.64 6.18 7.24
N VAL A 179 -14.62 6.77 7.85
CA VAL A 179 -13.22 6.59 7.48
C VAL A 179 -12.37 6.28 8.69
N THR A 180 -11.33 5.46 8.51
CA THR A 180 -10.29 5.23 9.51
C THR A 180 -9.22 6.31 9.43
N GLY A 181 -8.50 6.56 10.53
CA GLY A 181 -7.29 7.38 10.61
C GLY A 181 -7.49 8.84 10.21
N ALA A 182 -6.57 9.38 9.42
CA ALA A 182 -6.56 10.75 8.92
C ALA A 182 -6.14 10.78 7.44
N LEU A 183 -6.70 11.71 6.67
CA LEU A 183 -6.62 11.80 5.22
C LEU A 183 -5.64 12.86 4.74
N GLY A 184 -5.05 12.63 3.57
CA GLY A 184 -4.15 13.54 2.86
C GLY A 184 -2.72 13.54 3.39
N GLY A 185 -2.42 12.71 4.39
CA GLY A 185 -1.09 12.64 4.98
C GLY A 185 -0.03 12.18 3.99
N ALA A 186 -0.34 11.18 3.17
CA ALA A 186 0.58 10.68 2.15
C ALA A 186 0.86 11.72 1.06
N ALA A 187 -0.16 12.42 0.57
CA ALA A 187 -0.02 13.48 -0.43
C ALA A 187 0.79 14.66 0.09
N ALA A 188 0.54 15.12 1.33
CA ALA A 188 1.32 16.18 1.97
C ALA A 188 2.80 15.78 2.14
N ALA A 189 3.05 14.53 2.56
CA ALA A 189 4.40 14.00 2.69
C ALA A 189 5.12 13.89 1.35
N LEU A 190 4.42 13.47 0.28
CA LEU A 190 4.98 13.42 -1.08
C LEU A 190 5.34 14.83 -1.58
N ALA A 191 4.49 15.83 -1.36
CA ALA A 191 4.78 17.21 -1.71
C ALA A 191 6.05 17.71 -0.99
N GLN A 192 6.17 17.44 0.31
CA GLN A 192 7.36 17.79 1.09
C GLN A 192 8.62 17.04 0.60
N LEU A 193 8.49 15.79 0.20
CA LEU A 193 9.59 15.00 -0.37
C LEU A 193 10.07 15.60 -1.70
N ALA A 194 9.13 16.07 -2.54
CA ALA A 194 9.43 16.76 -3.78
C ALA A 194 10.17 18.10 -3.55
N GLU A 195 9.76 18.87 -2.55
CA GLU A 195 10.47 20.11 -2.15
C GLU A 195 11.90 19.83 -1.70
N LEU A 196 12.10 18.78 -0.89
CA LEU A 196 13.42 18.37 -0.44
C LEU A 196 14.33 17.90 -1.60
N ALA A 197 13.74 17.29 -2.63
CA ALA A 197 14.46 16.84 -3.82
C ALA A 197 14.95 18.02 -4.67
N GLY A 198 14.22 19.11 -4.68
CA GLY A 198 14.52 20.34 -5.43
C GLY A 198 14.32 20.23 -6.94
N PRO A 199 14.34 21.36 -7.67
CA PRO A 199 14.01 21.42 -9.09
C PRO A 199 14.90 20.55 -9.99
N SER A 200 16.18 20.42 -9.67
CA SER A 200 17.13 19.63 -10.46
C SER A 200 16.84 18.11 -10.46
N ARG A 201 16.09 17.62 -9.47
CA ARG A 201 15.66 16.23 -9.37
C ARG A 201 14.22 15.99 -9.83
N LEU A 202 13.50 17.04 -10.18
CA LEU A 202 12.14 16.96 -10.73
C LEU A 202 12.15 16.58 -12.23
N ALA A 203 13.27 16.80 -12.94
CA ALA A 203 13.39 16.44 -14.35
C ALA A 203 13.19 14.93 -14.54
N GLU A 204 12.36 14.58 -15.53
CA GLU A 204 12.15 13.20 -15.98
C GLU A 204 13.50 12.60 -16.43
N ASN A 205 13.79 11.35 -16.13
CA ASN A 205 15.00 10.62 -16.52
C ASN A 205 16.27 10.86 -15.68
N GLN A 206 16.17 10.69 -14.36
CA GLN A 206 17.39 10.53 -13.56
C GLN A 206 17.97 9.11 -13.72
N PRO A 207 19.29 8.96 -13.95
CA PRO A 207 19.92 7.65 -14.07
C PRO A 207 19.73 6.81 -12.81
N ALA A 208 19.70 5.49 -12.97
CA ALA A 208 19.62 4.51 -11.86
C ALA A 208 20.70 4.69 -10.78
N HIS A 209 21.77 5.45 -11.08
CA HIS A 209 22.89 5.74 -10.18
C HIS A 209 22.74 7.02 -9.34
N SER A 210 21.59 7.72 -9.39
CA SER A 210 21.36 8.91 -8.58
C SER A 210 21.44 8.57 -7.10
N ARG A 211 22.20 9.38 -6.33
CA ARG A 211 22.26 9.17 -4.88
C ARG A 211 20.88 9.39 -4.27
N PRO A 212 20.37 8.43 -3.47
CA PRO A 212 19.12 8.61 -2.76
C PRO A 212 19.12 9.89 -1.94
N LEU A 213 17.96 10.55 -1.86
CA LEU A 213 17.77 11.72 -1.02
C LEU A 213 18.12 11.38 0.43
N ARG A 214 18.91 12.22 1.07
CA ARG A 214 19.17 12.08 2.50
C ARG A 214 18.04 12.76 3.28
N ILE A 215 17.17 11.97 3.86
CA ILE A 215 16.08 12.45 4.68
C ILE A 215 16.63 12.85 6.06
N PRO A 216 16.45 14.12 6.48
CA PRO A 216 16.82 14.54 7.83
C PRO A 216 15.95 13.83 8.88
N LYS A 217 16.55 13.36 9.98
CA LYS A 217 15.82 12.65 11.06
C LYS A 217 14.57 13.40 11.56
N LYS A 218 14.64 14.73 11.64
CA LYS A 218 13.51 15.57 12.06
C LYS A 218 12.28 15.49 11.14
N LEU A 219 12.45 15.05 9.89
CA LEU A 219 11.38 14.94 8.90
C LEU A 219 10.87 13.50 8.72
N GLU A 220 11.52 12.50 9.30
CA GLU A 220 11.14 11.09 9.15
C GLU A 220 9.67 10.86 9.55
N ALA A 221 9.23 11.42 10.68
CA ALA A 221 7.85 11.28 11.14
C ALA A 221 6.83 11.99 10.23
N GLN A 222 7.20 13.13 9.64
CA GLN A 222 6.33 13.88 8.72
C GLN A 222 6.20 13.19 7.37
N LEU A 223 7.26 12.50 6.92
CA LEU A 223 7.29 11.78 5.66
C LEU A 223 6.77 10.34 5.78
N ALA A 224 6.61 9.83 7.02
CA ALA A 224 6.16 8.47 7.28
C ALA A 224 4.82 8.10 6.62
N PRO A 225 3.79 8.96 6.55
CA PRO A 225 2.53 8.62 5.89
C PRO A 225 2.71 8.16 4.43
N HIS A 226 3.65 8.77 3.70
CA HIS A 226 3.96 8.37 2.33
C HIS A 226 4.99 7.25 2.26
N LEU A 227 6.08 7.33 3.04
CA LEU A 227 7.19 6.37 2.93
C LEU A 227 6.90 5.03 3.59
N TYR A 228 6.09 5.01 4.65
CA TYR A 228 5.79 3.85 5.48
C TYR A 228 4.30 3.78 5.85
N PRO A 229 3.38 3.76 4.86
CA PRO A 229 1.94 3.69 5.12
C PRO A 229 1.59 2.46 5.94
N GLN A 230 0.53 2.55 6.75
CA GLN A 230 0.11 1.50 7.67
C GLN A 230 -1.22 0.90 7.23
N PRO A 231 -1.25 -0.27 6.57
CA PRO A 231 -2.48 -0.90 6.11
C PRO A 231 -3.39 -1.29 7.28
N ARG A 232 -4.69 -1.12 7.11
CA ARG A 232 -5.71 -1.22 8.17
C ARG A 232 -6.26 -2.65 8.34
N ILE A 233 -5.38 -3.66 8.29
CA ILE A 233 -5.75 -5.08 8.41
C ILE A 233 -6.56 -5.36 9.69
N VAL A 234 -6.12 -4.86 10.84
CA VAL A 234 -6.80 -5.09 12.12
C VAL A 234 -8.19 -4.49 12.11
N GLN A 235 -8.36 -3.30 11.51
CA GLN A 235 -9.63 -2.61 11.39
C GLN A 235 -10.59 -3.36 10.47
N GLY A 236 -10.12 -3.80 9.28
CA GLY A 236 -10.92 -4.59 8.34
C GLY A 236 -11.39 -5.91 8.94
N LEU A 237 -10.50 -6.66 9.57
CA LEU A 237 -10.84 -7.90 10.28
C LEU A 237 -11.86 -7.66 11.41
N TRP A 238 -11.72 -6.56 12.12
CA TRP A 238 -12.63 -6.19 13.20
C TRP A 238 -14.03 -5.89 12.67
N LEU A 239 -14.15 -5.14 11.56
CA LEU A 239 -15.43 -4.83 10.92
C LEU A 239 -16.18 -6.09 10.46
N VAL A 240 -15.48 -7.03 9.82
CA VAL A 240 -16.03 -8.34 9.42
C VAL A 240 -16.49 -9.14 10.64
N ARG A 241 -15.63 -9.26 11.64
CA ARG A 241 -15.91 -10.05 12.85
C ARG A 241 -17.20 -9.58 13.56
N HIS A 242 -17.42 -8.27 13.64
CA HIS A 242 -18.53 -7.68 14.37
C HIS A 242 -19.75 -7.39 13.49
N ASN A 243 -19.66 -7.64 12.16
CA ASN A 243 -20.73 -7.40 11.20
C ASN A 243 -21.27 -5.95 11.21
N LEU A 244 -20.37 -4.98 11.27
CA LEU A 244 -20.72 -3.57 11.44
C LEU A 244 -20.60 -2.75 10.15
N ALA A 245 -19.85 -3.23 9.17
CA ALA A 245 -19.74 -2.60 7.85
C ALA A 245 -20.62 -3.32 6.84
N SER A 246 -21.26 -2.58 5.97
CA SER A 246 -22.03 -3.10 4.83
C SER A 246 -21.26 -3.08 3.52
N ALA A 247 -20.37 -2.10 3.31
CA ALA A 247 -19.47 -2.02 2.18
C ALA A 247 -18.14 -1.39 2.64
N ALA A 248 -17.07 -1.68 1.94
CA ALA A 248 -15.79 -1.04 2.18
C ALA A 248 -14.93 -0.96 0.91
N ILE A 249 -14.01 0.01 0.92
CA ILE A 249 -12.93 0.20 -0.05
C ILE A 249 -11.76 0.82 0.73
N ASP A 250 -10.52 0.59 0.30
CA ASP A 250 -9.38 1.36 0.78
C ASP A 250 -9.22 2.69 0.01
N LEU A 251 -8.49 3.63 0.58
CA LEU A 251 -8.22 4.93 -0.03
C LEU A 251 -6.81 4.91 -0.63
N SER A 252 -6.73 4.51 -1.88
CA SER A 252 -5.50 4.39 -2.67
C SER A 252 -5.33 5.52 -3.69
N ASP A 253 -6.42 5.96 -4.33
CA ASP A 253 -6.43 7.01 -5.34
C ASP A 253 -6.91 8.36 -4.81
N GLY A 254 -7.48 8.38 -3.62
CA GLY A 254 -8.04 9.54 -2.93
C GLY A 254 -9.54 9.47 -2.74
N LEU A 255 -10.03 10.10 -1.67
CA LEU A 255 -11.43 10.02 -1.24
C LEU A 255 -12.43 10.31 -2.37
N SER A 256 -12.17 11.31 -3.22
CA SER A 256 -13.08 11.68 -4.32
C SER A 256 -13.26 10.56 -5.34
N THR A 257 -12.18 9.86 -5.67
CA THR A 257 -12.16 8.77 -6.65
C THR A 257 -12.67 7.47 -6.06
N ASP A 258 -12.15 7.06 -4.89
CA ASP A 258 -12.50 5.78 -4.28
C ASP A 258 -13.96 5.75 -3.79
N LEU A 259 -14.48 6.86 -3.26
CA LEU A 259 -15.90 6.97 -2.92
C LEU A 259 -16.79 6.93 -4.15
N ALA A 260 -16.39 7.56 -5.26
CA ALA A 260 -17.12 7.48 -6.52
C ALA A 260 -17.19 6.03 -7.03
N HIS A 261 -16.09 5.28 -6.96
CA HIS A 261 -16.05 3.85 -7.29
C HIS A 261 -17.02 3.01 -6.41
N LEU A 262 -16.98 3.22 -5.07
CA LEU A 262 -17.88 2.53 -4.16
C LEU A 262 -19.36 2.85 -4.47
N CYS A 263 -19.67 4.11 -4.77
CA CYS A 263 -21.01 4.54 -5.15
C CYS A 263 -21.46 3.94 -6.48
N GLN A 264 -20.58 3.87 -7.46
CA GLN A 264 -20.84 3.28 -8.77
C GLN A 264 -21.13 1.78 -8.65
N GLU A 265 -20.29 1.02 -7.97
CA GLU A 265 -20.45 -0.41 -7.76
C GLU A 265 -21.72 -0.76 -6.96
N SER A 266 -22.10 0.11 -6.03
CA SER A 266 -23.30 -0.06 -5.20
C SER A 266 -24.56 0.57 -5.81
N HIS A 267 -24.48 1.25 -6.95
CA HIS A 267 -25.57 2.00 -7.58
C HIS A 267 -26.25 3.02 -6.65
N VAL A 268 -25.45 3.73 -5.88
CA VAL A 268 -25.88 4.72 -4.88
C VAL A 268 -25.22 6.08 -5.12
N ALA A 269 -25.61 7.08 -4.35
CA ALA A 269 -24.92 8.35 -4.22
C ALA A 269 -24.41 8.53 -2.78
N ALA A 270 -23.49 9.47 -2.57
CA ALA A 270 -22.97 9.81 -1.26
C ALA A 270 -22.97 11.32 -1.01
N GLU A 271 -23.06 11.68 0.25
CA GLU A 271 -22.88 13.03 0.76
C GLU A 271 -21.79 13.01 1.82
N VAL A 272 -20.77 13.85 1.66
CA VAL A 272 -19.62 13.99 2.56
C VAL A 272 -19.66 15.39 3.15
N ASP A 273 -19.47 15.51 4.45
CA ASP A 273 -19.37 16.79 5.15
C ASP A 273 -17.88 17.16 5.29
N ALA A 274 -17.47 18.25 4.65
CA ALA A 274 -16.09 18.73 4.67
C ALA A 274 -15.59 19.04 6.09
N ALA A 275 -16.50 19.53 6.96
CA ALA A 275 -16.16 19.86 8.35
C ALA A 275 -15.90 18.63 9.24
N LEU A 276 -16.36 17.45 8.82
CA LEU A 276 -16.16 16.17 9.54
C LEU A 276 -14.95 15.39 9.05
N LEU A 277 -14.29 15.81 7.98
CA LEU A 277 -13.14 15.08 7.45
C LEU A 277 -11.96 15.11 8.44
N PRO A 278 -11.39 13.95 8.81
CA PRO A 278 -10.22 13.89 9.66
C PRO A 278 -8.95 14.19 8.84
N ILE A 279 -8.69 15.46 8.56
CA ILE A 279 -7.55 15.90 7.75
C ILE A 279 -6.28 15.76 8.58
N HIS A 280 -5.23 15.17 7.99
CA HIS A 280 -3.91 15.08 8.61
C HIS A 280 -3.34 16.49 8.86
N THR A 281 -2.66 16.69 9.97
CA THR A 281 -2.18 18.03 10.43
C THR A 281 -1.29 18.77 9.44
N ALA A 282 -0.56 18.05 8.59
CA ALA A 282 0.27 18.61 7.52
C ALA A 282 -0.48 18.73 6.18
N ALA A 283 -1.73 18.28 6.08
CA ALA A 283 -2.47 18.21 4.84
C ALA A 283 -3.47 19.36 4.69
N THR A 284 -3.84 19.66 3.46
CA THR A 284 -4.95 20.55 3.10
C THR A 284 -6.20 19.74 2.82
N LEU A 285 -7.36 20.40 2.69
CA LEU A 285 -8.60 19.77 2.23
C LEU A 285 -8.42 19.12 0.85
N ALA A 286 -7.69 19.76 -0.06
CA ALA A 286 -7.40 19.21 -1.39
C ALA A 286 -6.58 17.92 -1.30
N HIS A 287 -5.59 17.85 -0.40
CA HIS A 287 -4.84 16.61 -0.13
C HIS A 287 -5.76 15.51 0.41
N ALA A 288 -6.66 15.82 1.34
CA ALA A 288 -7.58 14.84 1.93
C ALA A 288 -8.64 14.32 0.94
N LEU A 289 -9.07 15.16 -0.01
CA LEU A 289 -10.06 14.77 -1.01
C LEU A 289 -9.46 14.01 -2.19
N ASN A 290 -8.29 14.45 -2.69
CA ASN A 290 -7.74 14.01 -3.97
C ASN A 290 -6.35 13.38 -3.86
N GLY A 291 -5.74 13.38 -2.68
CA GLY A 291 -4.45 12.74 -2.44
C GLY A 291 -4.60 11.25 -2.31
N GLY A 292 -3.83 10.50 -3.08
CA GLY A 292 -3.77 9.04 -2.98
C GLY A 292 -2.82 8.55 -1.90
N GLU A 293 -2.77 7.22 -1.77
CA GLU A 293 -1.82 6.45 -0.95
C GLU A 293 -1.97 6.61 0.57
N ASP A 294 -3.12 7.07 1.07
CA ASP A 294 -3.38 7.10 2.52
C ASP A 294 -3.60 5.69 3.10
N TYR A 295 -4.09 4.74 2.30
CA TYR A 295 -4.40 3.35 2.68
C TYR A 295 -5.24 3.23 3.95
N GLU A 296 -6.13 4.21 4.15
CA GLU A 296 -7.18 4.17 5.14
C GLU A 296 -8.40 3.41 4.58
N LEU A 297 -9.28 2.92 5.45
CA LEU A 297 -10.53 2.29 5.03
C LEU A 297 -11.65 3.30 5.00
N LEU A 298 -12.35 3.36 3.86
CA LEU A 298 -13.64 4.00 3.71
C LEU A 298 -14.71 2.89 3.77
N PHE A 299 -15.67 3.00 4.68
CA PHE A 299 -16.69 1.98 4.83
C PHE A 299 -18.05 2.56 5.19
N THR A 300 -19.09 1.78 4.92
CA THR A 300 -20.47 2.14 5.25
C THR A 300 -21.03 1.20 6.31
N GLY A 301 -21.94 1.72 7.14
CA GLY A 301 -22.63 0.91 8.14
C GLY A 301 -24.04 1.41 8.42
N PRO A 302 -24.97 0.53 8.86
CA PRO A 302 -26.33 0.94 9.17
C PRO A 302 -26.35 1.96 10.32
N PRO A 303 -27.31 2.91 10.35
CA PRO A 303 -27.38 3.95 11.40
C PRO A 303 -27.47 3.37 12.82
N ALA A 304 -28.05 2.19 12.96
CA ALA A 304 -28.17 1.49 14.25
C ALA A 304 -26.88 0.80 14.70
N ALA A 305 -25.85 0.69 13.80
CA ALA A 305 -24.58 0.08 14.15
C ALA A 305 -23.83 0.96 15.16
N ARG A 306 -23.39 0.35 16.25
CA ARG A 306 -22.58 1.04 17.26
C ARG A 306 -21.10 0.99 16.85
N ILE A 307 -20.73 1.80 15.85
CA ILE A 307 -19.35 1.91 15.43
C ILE A 307 -18.53 2.60 16.55
N PRO A 308 -17.46 2.00 17.05
CA PRO A 308 -16.66 2.61 18.10
C PRO A 308 -15.83 3.78 17.52
N LYS A 309 -15.51 4.76 18.37
CA LYS A 309 -14.67 5.91 17.98
C LYS A 309 -13.23 5.53 17.63
N LYS A 310 -12.77 4.34 18.04
CA LYS A 310 -11.43 3.78 17.72
C LYS A 310 -11.49 2.26 17.62
N ILE A 311 -10.73 1.70 16.68
CA ILE A 311 -10.48 0.27 16.56
C ILE A 311 -8.97 0.05 16.65
N ALA A 312 -8.51 -0.70 17.64
CA ALA A 312 -7.08 -0.96 17.88
C ALA A 312 -6.23 0.34 17.85
N GLY A 313 -6.70 1.39 18.50
CA GLY A 313 -6.02 2.67 18.60
C GLY A 313 -6.23 3.62 17.40
N VAL A 314 -6.69 3.14 16.25
CA VAL A 314 -6.96 3.96 15.06
C VAL A 314 -8.33 4.64 15.20
N PRO A 315 -8.42 5.97 15.06
CA PRO A 315 -9.69 6.68 15.08
C PRO A 315 -10.63 6.23 13.95
N ILE A 316 -11.93 6.28 14.22
CA ILE A 316 -12.99 6.05 13.23
C ILE A 316 -13.87 7.29 13.22
N THR A 317 -13.97 7.94 12.09
CA THR A 317 -14.72 9.20 11.94
C THR A 317 -15.89 9.00 10.97
N ARG A 318 -17.09 9.39 11.40
CA ARG A 318 -18.22 9.51 10.49
C ARG A 318 -18.04 10.79 9.66
N ILE A 319 -18.04 10.65 8.34
CA ILE A 319 -17.81 11.76 7.41
C ILE A 319 -19.00 12.08 6.52
N GLY A 320 -20.08 11.26 6.56
CA GLY A 320 -21.20 11.48 5.67
C GLY A 320 -22.26 10.37 5.73
N ARG A 321 -22.97 10.22 4.63
CA ARG A 321 -24.04 9.23 4.46
C ARG A 321 -24.22 8.80 3.00
N ILE A 322 -24.83 7.64 2.82
CA ILE A 322 -25.20 7.10 1.51
C ILE A 322 -26.64 7.48 1.18
N LEU A 323 -26.86 7.91 -0.05
CA LEU A 323 -28.14 8.38 -0.58
C LEU A 323 -28.59 7.50 -1.77
N PRO A 324 -29.90 7.48 -2.10
CA PRO A 324 -30.33 6.90 -3.35
C PRO A 324 -29.72 7.64 -4.55
N ALA A 325 -29.22 6.88 -5.55
CA ALA A 325 -28.78 7.46 -6.81
C ALA A 325 -29.97 8.15 -7.53
N ARG A 326 -29.73 9.31 -8.12
CA ARG A 326 -30.74 10.07 -8.89
C ARG A 326 -30.11 10.54 -10.21
N ARG A 327 -30.82 10.39 -11.31
CA ARG A 327 -30.33 10.63 -12.68
C ARG A 327 -29.71 12.01 -12.92
N ASN A 328 -30.17 13.05 -12.19
CA ASN A 328 -29.74 14.44 -12.39
C ASN A 328 -29.00 15.00 -11.17
N ARG A 329 -28.39 14.16 -10.36
CA ARG A 329 -27.58 14.58 -9.21
C ARG A 329 -26.16 14.01 -9.31
N PRO A 330 -25.14 14.71 -8.78
CA PRO A 330 -23.80 14.17 -8.71
C PRO A 330 -23.77 12.87 -7.89
N THR A 331 -22.88 11.96 -8.26
CA THR A 331 -22.67 10.69 -7.55
C THR A 331 -22.17 10.96 -6.12
N VAL A 332 -21.29 11.93 -5.96
CA VAL A 332 -20.80 12.38 -4.65
C VAL A 332 -21.03 13.88 -4.51
N THR A 333 -21.56 14.30 -3.38
CA THR A 333 -21.76 15.70 -3.00
C THR A 333 -20.90 16.02 -1.79
N LEU A 334 -20.11 17.09 -1.86
CA LEU A 334 -19.37 17.66 -0.73
C LEU A 334 -20.21 18.79 -0.12
N LEU A 335 -20.51 18.69 1.16
CA LEU A 335 -21.13 19.77 1.94
C LEU A 335 -20.03 20.67 2.46
N THR A 336 -20.10 21.94 2.11
CA THR A 336 -19.17 23.00 2.58
C THR A 336 -19.96 24.12 3.24
N ASP A 337 -19.27 25.04 3.87
CA ASP A 337 -19.84 26.31 4.40
C ASP A 337 -20.49 27.18 3.32
N GLN A 338 -20.08 27.01 2.05
CA GLN A 338 -20.66 27.68 0.88
C GLN A 338 -21.85 26.90 0.27
N GLY A 339 -22.25 25.79 0.88
CA GLY A 339 -23.31 24.92 0.41
C GLY A 339 -22.82 23.64 -0.29
N PRO A 340 -23.78 22.81 -0.78
CA PRO A 340 -23.48 21.57 -1.45
C PRO A 340 -22.79 21.79 -2.80
N GLN A 341 -21.70 21.07 -3.05
CA GLN A 341 -20.95 21.11 -4.32
C GLN A 341 -20.73 19.70 -4.85
N PRO A 342 -20.71 19.46 -6.17
CA PRO A 342 -20.26 18.20 -6.74
C PRO A 342 -18.81 17.89 -6.32
N LEU A 343 -18.56 16.65 -5.92
CA LEU A 343 -17.20 16.16 -5.69
C LEU A 343 -16.85 15.20 -6.82
N ASP A 344 -16.24 15.74 -7.86
CA ASP A 344 -15.79 14.95 -9.01
C ASP A 344 -14.53 14.16 -8.67
N PRO A 345 -14.34 12.96 -9.25
CA PRO A 345 -13.10 12.19 -9.12
C PRO A 345 -11.91 13.00 -9.68
N LYS A 346 -10.95 13.35 -8.82
CA LYS A 346 -9.73 14.09 -9.16
C LYS A 346 -8.49 13.44 -8.55
N GLY A 347 -8.61 12.21 -8.09
CA GLY A 347 -7.49 11.43 -7.60
C GLY A 347 -6.58 10.91 -8.70
N TRP A 348 -5.69 10.01 -8.36
CA TRP A 348 -4.76 9.43 -9.31
C TRP A 348 -5.48 8.63 -10.41
N GLN A 349 -5.03 8.79 -11.66
CA GLN A 349 -5.50 8.01 -12.79
C GLN A 349 -4.32 7.56 -13.65
N HIS A 350 -4.29 6.27 -14.01
CA HIS A 350 -3.37 5.75 -15.01
C HIS A 350 -3.85 6.14 -16.43
N PHE A 351 -2.93 6.39 -17.32
CA PHE A 351 -3.21 6.72 -18.75
C PHE A 351 -3.98 8.03 -18.97
N SER A 352 -3.94 8.96 -18.01
CA SER A 352 -4.52 10.31 -18.14
C SER A 352 -3.51 11.30 -18.70
#